data_7f9af554859cc2b03f96e162970f88ba
#
_entry.id   7f9af554859cc2b03f96e162970f88ba
#
_cell.length_a   1.000
_cell.length_b   1.000
_cell.length_c   1.000
_cell.angle_alpha   90.00
_cell.angle_beta   90.00
_cell.angle_gamma   90.00
#
_symmetry.space_group_name_H-M   'P 1'
#
loop_
_entity.id
_entity.type
_entity.pdbx_description
1 polymer ?
#
loop_
_entity_poly.entity_id
_entity_poly.type
_entity_poly.pdbx_seq_one_letter_code
_entity_poly.pdbx_strand_id
1 'polypeptide(L)'
;MIVSDLAQIEGRRFPARRRTQNLVNGVAPIKATNFSMGNVTLDPKGGQVPWHNQEQEETYFIVEGTGEFCLGTERQVVTTGQMVYIPSGVFHQLTNIGDTPLRMIYCYGPAGDVAHWRQELDGTLPKAGVEAPPLPEGAWPQCTDKPTA
;
A
#
# COMPACT_ATOMS: atom_id res chain seq x y z
N MET A 1 14.03 15.42 -21.16
CA MET A 1 13.75 14.09 -20.58
C MET A 1 13.66 14.25 -19.08
N ILE A 2 12.66 13.65 -18.44
CA ILE A 2 12.49 13.67 -16.96
C ILE A 2 12.67 12.26 -16.47
N VAL A 3 13.52 12.07 -15.46
CA VAL A 3 13.83 10.76 -14.88
C VAL A 3 13.63 10.85 -13.37
N SER A 4 12.85 9.94 -12.80
CA SER A 4 12.79 9.72 -11.36
C SER A 4 13.72 8.56 -11.01
N ASP A 5 14.57 8.79 -10.03
CA ASP A 5 15.52 7.77 -9.55
C ASP A 5 15.16 7.36 -8.13
N LEU A 6 14.79 6.10 -7.97
CA LEU A 6 14.41 5.54 -6.67
C LEU A 6 15.51 5.73 -5.61
N ALA A 7 16.77 5.66 -6.02
CA ALA A 7 17.91 5.87 -5.11
C ALA A 7 18.02 7.30 -4.57
N GLN A 8 17.37 8.27 -5.22
CA GLN A 8 17.38 9.67 -4.83
C GLN A 8 16.12 10.10 -4.07
N ILE A 9 15.16 9.19 -3.91
CA ILE A 9 13.88 9.47 -3.24
C ILE A 9 13.89 8.81 -1.87
N GLU A 10 14.01 9.62 -0.82
CA GLU A 10 13.98 9.12 0.55
C GLU A 10 12.65 8.44 0.90
N GLY A 11 11.55 9.05 0.47
CA GLY A 11 10.21 8.56 0.77
C GLY A 11 9.78 8.84 2.21
N ARG A 12 8.72 8.15 2.63
CA ARG A 12 8.15 8.30 3.96
C ARG A 12 7.92 6.94 4.61
N ARG A 13 8.25 6.87 5.89
CA ARG A 13 7.91 5.72 6.73
C ARG A 13 6.53 5.92 7.38
N PHE A 14 5.81 4.81 7.53
CA PHE A 14 4.48 4.75 8.12
C PHE A 14 4.45 3.81 9.33
N PRO A 15 3.48 3.99 10.24
CA PRO A 15 3.39 3.17 11.48
C PRO A 15 3.30 1.67 11.22
N ALA A 16 2.67 1.26 10.13
CA ALA A 16 2.54 -0.16 9.75
C ALA A 16 3.85 -0.76 9.20
N ARG A 17 4.99 -0.22 9.54
CA ARG A 17 6.31 -0.68 9.11
C ARG A 17 6.43 -0.76 7.59
N ARG A 18 6.03 0.33 6.96
CA ARG A 18 6.04 0.54 5.51
C ARG A 18 6.86 1.77 5.17
N ARG A 19 7.61 1.71 4.08
CA ARG A 19 8.23 2.87 3.44
C ARG A 19 7.64 3.04 2.04
N THR A 20 7.16 4.24 1.74
CA THR A 20 6.62 4.59 0.42
C THR A 20 7.50 5.63 -0.25
N GLN A 21 7.88 5.37 -1.51
CA GLN A 21 8.70 6.25 -2.32
C GLN A 21 7.96 6.54 -3.63
N ASN A 22 7.46 7.77 -3.79
CA ASN A 22 6.74 8.16 -5.02
C ASN A 22 7.74 8.36 -6.16
N LEU A 23 7.49 7.70 -7.29
CA LEU A 23 8.25 7.88 -8.54
C LEU A 23 7.56 8.85 -9.49
N VAL A 24 6.24 8.96 -9.37
CA VAL A 24 5.40 9.89 -10.12
C VAL A 24 4.54 10.66 -9.12
N ASN A 25 4.53 11.96 -9.23
CA ASN A 25 3.85 12.90 -8.35
C ASN A 25 4.49 12.99 -6.94
N GLY A 26 3.84 13.66 -6.02
CA GLY A 26 4.43 13.99 -4.73
C GLY A 26 5.68 14.84 -4.90
N VAL A 27 6.79 14.44 -4.30
CA VAL A 27 8.09 15.12 -4.39
C VAL A 27 8.91 14.67 -5.61
N ALA A 28 8.45 13.67 -6.35
CA ALA A 28 9.14 13.16 -7.52
C ALA A 28 9.19 14.21 -8.65
N PRO A 29 10.22 14.18 -9.51
CA PRO A 29 10.31 15.11 -10.63
C PRO A 29 9.27 14.90 -11.73
N ILE A 30 8.77 13.65 -11.89
CA ILE A 30 7.72 13.34 -12.87
C ILE A 30 6.38 13.79 -12.31
N LYS A 31 5.64 14.57 -13.08
CA LYS A 31 4.28 15.02 -12.76
C LYS A 31 3.32 14.52 -13.82
N ALA A 32 2.33 13.74 -13.42
CA ALA A 32 1.32 13.16 -14.30
C ALA A 32 -0.08 13.47 -13.77
N THR A 33 -1.04 13.62 -14.70
CA THR A 33 -2.44 13.92 -14.38
C THR A 33 -3.30 12.68 -14.27
N ASN A 34 -2.96 11.61 -15.01
CA ASN A 34 -3.83 10.45 -15.15
C ASN A 34 -3.44 9.29 -14.25
N PHE A 35 -2.27 9.33 -13.64
CA PHE A 35 -1.81 8.26 -12.76
C PHE A 35 -0.77 8.78 -11.75
N SER A 36 -0.61 8.01 -10.68
CA SER A 36 0.52 8.10 -9.74
C SER A 36 1.15 6.72 -9.60
N MET A 37 2.45 6.68 -9.35
CA MET A 37 3.21 5.44 -9.30
C MET A 37 4.38 5.57 -8.32
N GLY A 38 4.69 4.49 -7.64
CA GLY A 38 5.80 4.47 -6.71
C GLY A 38 6.17 3.08 -6.22
N ASN A 39 7.16 3.06 -5.36
CA ASN A 39 7.68 1.86 -4.73
C ASN A 39 7.29 1.82 -3.25
N VAL A 40 6.86 0.66 -2.80
CA VAL A 40 6.58 0.39 -1.39
C VAL A 40 7.44 -0.77 -0.92
N THR A 41 8.05 -0.60 0.25
CA THR A 41 8.77 -1.66 0.95
C THR A 41 8.07 -1.94 2.27
N LEU A 42 7.70 -3.21 2.49
CA LEU A 42 7.11 -3.70 3.72
C LEU A 42 8.15 -4.49 4.50
N ASP A 43 8.32 -4.15 5.79
CA ASP A 43 9.23 -4.89 6.66
C ASP A 43 8.77 -6.34 6.83
N PRO A 44 9.69 -7.29 7.09
CA PRO A 44 9.34 -8.69 7.29
C PRO A 44 8.32 -8.90 8.42
N LYS A 45 7.55 -9.98 8.31
CA LYS A 45 6.67 -10.48 9.37
C LYS A 45 5.69 -9.42 9.88
N GLY A 46 4.85 -8.92 8.96
CA GLY A 46 3.72 -8.08 9.31
C GLY A 46 3.77 -6.63 8.85
N GLY A 47 4.82 -6.18 8.17
CA GLY A 47 4.79 -4.86 7.51
C GLY A 47 3.60 -4.80 6.54
N GLN A 48 2.87 -3.67 6.52
CA GLN A 48 1.56 -3.61 5.88
C GLN A 48 1.31 -2.34 5.07
N VAL A 49 0.55 -2.51 3.98
CA VAL A 49 -0.41 -1.50 3.55
C VAL A 49 -1.71 -1.89 4.23
N PRO A 50 -2.14 -1.19 5.30
CA PRO A 50 -3.25 -1.64 6.11
C PRO A 50 -4.61 -1.50 5.41
N TRP A 51 -5.63 -2.17 5.95
CA TRP A 51 -6.98 -2.22 5.41
C TRP A 51 -7.54 -0.83 5.17
N HIS A 52 -7.84 -0.51 3.91
CA HIS A 52 -8.36 0.78 3.47
C HIS A 52 -9.03 0.66 2.10
N ASN A 53 -9.71 1.71 1.68
CA ASN A 53 -10.21 1.85 0.32
C ASN A 53 -9.88 3.24 -0.25
N GLN A 54 -10.08 3.40 -1.54
CA GLN A 54 -9.89 4.65 -2.26
C GLN A 54 -10.75 4.66 -3.53
N GLU A 55 -10.98 5.83 -4.09
CA GLU A 55 -11.78 5.97 -5.31
C GLU A 55 -10.99 5.59 -6.57
N GLN A 56 -9.67 5.78 -6.58
CA GLN A 56 -8.83 5.44 -7.71
C GLN A 56 -8.76 3.93 -7.92
N GLU A 57 -8.75 3.51 -9.17
CA GLU A 57 -8.32 2.15 -9.51
C GLU A 57 -6.81 2.04 -9.25
N GLU A 58 -6.36 0.86 -8.85
CA GLU A 58 -4.97 0.64 -8.49
C GLU A 58 -4.50 -0.76 -8.88
N THR A 59 -3.19 -0.88 -9.12
CA THR A 59 -2.52 -2.17 -9.24
C THR A 59 -1.31 -2.21 -8.32
N TYR A 60 -1.04 -3.40 -7.76
CA TYR A 60 0.21 -3.71 -7.07
C TYR A 60 0.94 -4.78 -7.85
N PHE A 61 2.18 -4.50 -8.24
CA PHE A 61 3.08 -5.50 -8.84
C PHE A 61 4.13 -5.90 -7.81
N ILE A 62 4.18 -7.19 -7.46
CA ILE A 62 5.14 -7.70 -6.49
C ILE A 62 6.50 -7.87 -7.17
N VAL A 63 7.47 -7.06 -6.77
CA VAL A 63 8.83 -7.09 -7.32
C VAL A 63 9.66 -8.18 -6.63
N GLU A 64 9.53 -8.28 -5.30
CA GLU A 64 10.19 -9.32 -4.50
C GLU A 64 9.42 -9.57 -3.21
N GLY A 65 9.52 -10.79 -2.71
CA GLY A 65 8.90 -11.20 -1.45
C GLY A 65 7.59 -11.93 -1.63
N THR A 66 6.94 -12.22 -0.50
CA THR A 66 5.68 -12.97 -0.42
C THR A 66 4.74 -12.26 0.54
N GLY A 67 3.55 -11.96 0.06
CA GLY A 67 2.54 -11.24 0.84
C GLY A 67 1.20 -11.98 0.88
N GLU A 68 0.41 -11.63 1.88
CA GLU A 68 -1.01 -11.93 1.91
C GLU A 68 -1.77 -10.70 1.39
N PHE A 69 -2.57 -10.90 0.36
CA PHE A 69 -3.43 -9.85 -0.18
C PHE A 69 -4.89 -10.14 0.14
N CYS A 70 -5.53 -9.15 0.74
CA CYS A 70 -6.98 -9.17 1.01
C CYS A 70 -7.66 -8.13 0.13
N LEU A 71 -8.72 -8.53 -0.57
CA LEU A 71 -9.51 -7.66 -1.45
C LEU A 71 -10.99 -7.97 -1.24
N GLY A 72 -11.71 -7.04 -0.61
CA GLY A 72 -13.10 -7.28 -0.25
C GLY A 72 -13.23 -8.51 0.66
N THR A 73 -13.87 -9.55 0.17
CA THR A 73 -14.04 -10.82 0.91
C THR A 73 -13.01 -11.89 0.52
N GLU A 74 -12.13 -11.59 -0.43
CA GLU A 74 -11.15 -12.53 -0.93
C GLU A 74 -9.80 -12.37 -0.22
N ARG A 75 -9.07 -13.49 -0.11
CA ARG A 75 -7.75 -13.54 0.49
C ARG A 75 -6.87 -14.49 -0.33
N GLN A 76 -5.67 -14.03 -0.69
CA GLN A 76 -4.74 -14.82 -1.49
C GLN A 76 -3.30 -14.49 -1.13
N VAL A 77 -2.43 -15.50 -1.18
CA VAL A 77 -0.99 -15.29 -1.12
C VAL A 77 -0.50 -14.85 -2.51
N VAL A 78 0.31 -13.80 -2.53
CA VAL A 78 0.90 -13.24 -3.75
C VAL A 78 2.42 -13.20 -3.62
N THR A 79 3.12 -13.39 -4.74
CA THR A 79 4.57 -13.47 -4.75
C THR A 79 5.16 -12.79 -5.97
N THR A 80 6.49 -12.74 -6.04
CA THR A 80 7.27 -12.08 -7.10
C THR A 80 6.72 -12.35 -8.50
N GLY A 81 6.54 -11.28 -9.28
CA GLY A 81 6.06 -11.34 -10.65
C GLY A 81 4.54 -11.30 -10.81
N GLN A 82 3.80 -11.28 -9.71
CA GLN A 82 2.33 -11.21 -9.73
C GLN A 82 1.83 -9.79 -9.57
N MET A 83 0.74 -9.47 -10.26
CA MET A 83 0.05 -8.19 -10.16
C MET A 83 -1.37 -8.41 -9.66
N VAL A 84 -1.79 -7.56 -8.72
CA VAL A 84 -3.16 -7.52 -8.22
C VAL A 84 -3.85 -6.28 -8.75
N TYR A 85 -5.08 -6.44 -9.23
CA TYR A 85 -5.95 -5.33 -9.60
C TYR A 85 -6.91 -5.00 -8.45
N ILE A 86 -7.02 -3.73 -8.14
CA ILE A 86 -7.84 -3.20 -7.06
C ILE A 86 -8.89 -2.26 -7.67
N PRO A 87 -10.17 -2.70 -7.74
CA PRO A 87 -11.24 -1.85 -8.24
C PRO A 87 -11.48 -0.63 -7.35
N SER A 88 -12.03 0.43 -7.94
CA SER A 88 -12.45 1.63 -7.21
C SER A 88 -13.35 1.26 -6.02
N GLY A 89 -13.03 1.82 -4.86
CA GLY A 89 -13.84 1.71 -3.64
C GLY A 89 -13.73 0.41 -2.86
N VAL A 90 -13.03 -0.60 -3.36
CA VAL A 90 -12.92 -1.90 -2.69
C VAL A 90 -11.84 -1.86 -1.62
N PHE A 91 -12.19 -2.27 -0.40
CA PHE A 91 -11.23 -2.38 0.70
C PHE A 91 -10.17 -3.44 0.41
N HIS A 92 -8.93 -3.12 0.72
CA HIS A 92 -7.80 -4.02 0.47
C HIS A 92 -6.68 -3.81 1.49
N GLN A 93 -5.86 -4.86 1.64
CA GLN A 93 -4.71 -4.88 2.53
C GLN A 93 -3.62 -5.78 1.94
N LEU A 94 -2.36 -5.36 2.02
CA LEU A 94 -1.21 -6.20 1.71
C LEU A 94 -0.35 -6.33 2.95
N THR A 95 -0.06 -7.57 3.36
CA THR A 95 0.81 -7.87 4.50
C THR A 95 2.01 -8.68 4.05
N ASN A 96 3.21 -8.27 4.43
CA ASN A 96 4.39 -9.09 4.24
C ASN A 96 4.37 -10.27 5.24
N ILE A 97 4.22 -11.47 4.74
CA ILE A 97 4.18 -12.70 5.55
C ILE A 97 5.51 -13.46 5.55
N GLY A 98 6.51 -12.94 4.83
CA GLY A 98 7.83 -13.57 4.70
C GLY A 98 8.86 -13.06 5.71
N ASP A 99 10.05 -13.61 5.60
CA ASP A 99 11.20 -13.30 6.47
C ASP A 99 12.10 -12.22 5.91
N THR A 100 11.86 -11.80 4.67
CA THR A 100 12.62 -10.76 3.96
C THR A 100 11.70 -9.60 3.60
N PRO A 101 12.24 -8.40 3.31
CA PRO A 101 11.42 -7.30 2.85
C PRO A 101 10.58 -7.68 1.61
N LEU A 102 9.33 -7.24 1.58
CA LEU A 102 8.49 -7.30 0.40
C LEU A 102 8.55 -5.95 -0.30
N ARG A 103 8.80 -5.97 -1.59
CA ARG A 103 8.80 -4.75 -2.40
C ARG A 103 7.76 -4.85 -3.50
N MET A 104 6.95 -3.82 -3.64
CA MET A 104 5.95 -3.74 -4.69
C MET A 104 5.92 -2.37 -5.35
N ILE A 105 5.49 -2.33 -6.59
CA ILE A 105 5.20 -1.10 -7.32
C ILE A 105 3.69 -0.90 -7.34
N TYR A 106 3.23 0.25 -6.88
CA TYR A 106 1.84 0.65 -7.05
C TYR A 106 1.69 1.60 -8.23
N CYS A 107 0.54 1.49 -8.88
CA CYS A 107 0.09 2.47 -9.85
C CYS A 107 -1.40 2.69 -9.64
N TYR A 108 -1.82 3.94 -9.47
CA TYR A 108 -3.24 4.27 -9.36
C TYR A 108 -3.61 5.44 -10.28
N GLY A 109 -4.85 5.45 -10.70
CA GLY A 109 -5.41 6.50 -11.54
C GLY A 109 -6.89 6.77 -11.26
N PRO A 110 -7.34 8.03 -11.47
CA PRO A 110 -6.53 9.21 -11.83
C PRO A 110 -5.53 9.59 -10.73
N ALA A 111 -4.58 10.45 -11.05
CA ALA A 111 -3.67 11.02 -10.07
C ALA A 111 -4.47 11.84 -9.04
N GLY A 112 -3.89 12.05 -7.89
CA GLY A 112 -4.48 12.82 -6.82
C GLY A 112 -4.13 12.27 -5.46
N ASP A 113 -4.77 12.83 -4.45
CA ASP A 113 -4.53 12.48 -3.08
C ASP A 113 -5.29 11.22 -2.67
N VAL A 114 -4.66 10.39 -1.88
CA VAL A 114 -5.27 9.22 -1.26
C VAL A 114 -5.27 9.40 0.25
N ALA A 115 -6.46 9.57 0.80
CA ALA A 115 -6.66 9.97 2.20
C ALA A 115 -6.09 8.98 3.22
N HIS A 116 -5.98 7.68 2.86
CA HIS A 116 -5.53 6.65 3.80
C HIS A 116 -4.12 6.91 4.35
N TRP A 117 -3.26 7.57 3.59
CA TRP A 117 -1.91 7.89 4.08
C TRP A 117 -1.95 8.84 5.28
N ARG A 118 -2.79 9.88 5.20
CA ARG A 118 -2.98 10.81 6.32
C ARG A 118 -3.67 10.11 7.49
N GLN A 119 -4.71 9.33 7.20
CA GLN A 119 -5.45 8.59 8.22
C GLN A 119 -4.55 7.61 8.99
N GLU A 120 -3.63 6.94 8.29
CA GLU A 120 -2.66 6.07 8.94
C GLU A 120 -1.72 6.86 9.85
N LEU A 121 -1.18 7.97 9.36
CA LEU A 121 -0.30 8.84 10.15
C LEU A 121 -1.00 9.45 11.36
N ASP A 122 -2.28 9.79 11.21
CA ASP A 122 -3.09 10.40 12.28
C ASP A 122 -3.70 9.36 13.24
N GLY A 123 -3.62 8.07 12.90
CA GLY A 123 -4.26 7.01 13.67
C GLY A 123 -5.77 6.97 13.52
N THR A 124 -6.32 7.50 12.42
CA THR A 124 -7.77 7.61 12.16
C THR A 124 -8.25 6.66 11.06
N LEU A 125 -7.41 5.72 10.61
CA LEU A 125 -7.84 4.71 9.65
C LEU A 125 -9.07 3.98 10.16
N PRO A 126 -10.11 3.79 9.32
CA PRO A 126 -11.26 2.96 9.67
C PRO A 126 -10.82 1.55 10.05
N LYS A 127 -11.26 1.08 11.20
CA LYS A 127 -10.88 -0.24 11.73
C LYS A 127 -11.73 -1.32 11.10
N ALA A 128 -11.06 -2.38 10.66
CA ALA A 128 -11.72 -3.57 10.12
C ALA A 128 -12.75 -4.13 11.11
N GLY A 129 -13.97 -4.35 10.62
CA GLY A 129 -15.07 -4.87 11.43
C GLY A 129 -15.73 -3.86 12.39
N VAL A 130 -15.32 -2.58 12.34
CA VAL A 130 -15.91 -1.50 13.17
C VAL A 130 -16.44 -0.39 12.25
N GLU A 131 -15.56 0.49 11.75
CA GLU A 131 -15.95 1.55 10.80
C GLU A 131 -15.78 1.09 9.33
N ALA A 132 -15.01 0.03 9.10
CA ALA A 132 -14.79 -0.59 7.80
C ALA A 132 -15.35 -2.01 7.79
N PRO A 133 -15.60 -2.60 6.61
CA PRO A 133 -15.96 -4.02 6.52
C PRO A 133 -14.93 -4.91 7.21
N PRO A 134 -15.32 -6.10 7.69
CA PRO A 134 -14.36 -7.03 8.30
C PRO A 134 -13.37 -7.53 7.25
N LEU A 135 -12.17 -7.86 7.71
CA LEU A 135 -11.19 -8.61 6.91
C LEU A 135 -11.73 -10.01 6.59
N PRO A 136 -11.28 -10.63 5.49
CA PRO A 136 -11.56 -12.03 5.23
C PRO A 136 -11.13 -12.92 6.40
N GLU A 137 -11.85 -14.03 6.59
CA GLU A 137 -11.53 -15.00 7.66
C GLU A 137 -10.09 -15.50 7.54
N GLY A 138 -9.38 -15.56 8.65
CA GLY A 138 -8.00 -16.02 8.72
C GLY A 138 -6.95 -15.04 8.23
N ALA A 139 -7.36 -13.83 7.84
CA ALA A 139 -6.43 -12.81 7.41
C ALA A 139 -5.53 -12.30 8.55
N TRP A 140 -4.34 -11.87 8.18
CA TRP A 140 -3.48 -11.11 9.09
C TRP A 140 -4.23 -9.87 9.60
N PRO A 141 -4.20 -9.58 10.90
CA PRO A 141 -4.95 -8.46 11.45
C PRO A 141 -4.46 -7.12 10.88
N GLN A 142 -5.37 -6.17 10.73
CA GLN A 142 -5.03 -4.80 10.35
C GLN A 142 -4.08 -4.21 11.38
N CYS A 143 -2.96 -3.65 10.91
CA CYS A 143 -2.08 -2.88 11.76
C CYS A 143 -2.77 -1.59 12.19
N THR A 144 -2.94 -1.43 13.49
CA THR A 144 -3.55 -0.24 14.10
C THR A 144 -2.57 0.54 14.96
N ASP A 145 -1.26 0.31 14.77
CA ASP A 145 -0.24 1.01 15.51
C ASP A 145 -0.34 2.51 15.26
N LYS A 146 -0.27 3.26 16.36
CA LYS A 146 -0.25 4.72 16.28
C LYS A 146 1.17 5.21 16.04
N PRO A 147 1.34 6.36 15.39
CA PRO A 147 2.64 6.99 15.32
C PRO A 147 3.20 7.13 16.73
N THR A 148 4.45 6.75 16.91
CA THR A 148 5.19 7.10 18.11
C THR A 148 5.32 8.62 18.15
N ALA A 149 4.90 9.20 19.24
CA ALA A 149 4.98 10.64 19.48
C ALA A 149 6.41 11.17 19.38
#